data_d52bae3389a5cdb27ef988a4ab44a1ed
#
_entry.id   d52bae3389a5cdb27ef988a4ab44a1ed
#
_cell.length_a   1.000
_cell.length_b   1.000
_cell.length_c   1.000
_cell.angle_alpha   90.00
_cell.angle_beta   90.00
_cell.angle_gamma   90.00
#
_symmetry.space_group_name_H-M   'P 1'
#
loop_
_entity.id
_entity.type
_entity.pdbx_description
1 polymer ?
#
loop_
_entity_poly.entity_id
_entity_poly.type
_entity_poly.pdbx_seq_one_letter_code
_entity_poly.pdbx_strand_id
1 'polypeptide(L)'
;GALPEPRRGRVSRRVRSFPVTPRVALRPDERAQHWILSVSASDRSGLLYGIARVLARHHINLQLAKISTLGERVEDTFLIDGAELQHNRAQLAIESELLDALAPEAAAA
;
A
#
# COMPACT_ATOMS: atom_id res chain seq x y z
N GLY A 1 -25.86 7.88 16.79
CA GLY A 1 -25.35 7.97 16.66
C GLY A 1 -25.15 8.15 16.49
N ALA A 2 -25.52 8.10 16.32
CA ALA A 2 -24.95 8.15 16.09
C ALA A 2 -24.59 8.08 15.79
N LEU A 3 -24.75 7.85 15.48
CA LEU A 3 -24.08 7.60 15.16
C LEU A 3 -23.57 7.31 14.92
N PRO A 4 -23.90 7.17 14.75
CA PRO A 4 -23.12 6.67 14.46
C PRO A 4 -22.50 6.38 14.45
N GLU A 5 -22.39 5.92 14.22
CA GLU A 5 -21.54 5.46 14.24
C GLU A 5 -21.17 5.05 13.86
N PRO A 6 -21.72 4.87 13.60
CA PRO A 6 -21.00 4.28 13.25
C PRO A 6 -20.49 4.03 13.05
N ARG A 7 -20.70 3.72 12.81
CA ARG A 7 -19.84 3.37 12.86
C ARG A 7 -19.32 3.10 13.24
N ARG A 8 -19.60 2.79 13.25
CA ARG A 8 -18.72 2.43 13.82
C ARG A 8 -18.38 1.91 14.34
N GLY A 9 -18.84 1.80 14.26
CA GLY A 9 -17.94 1.23 14.82
C GLY A 9 -17.77 0.86 15.32
N ARG A 10 -17.84 0.57 15.35
CA ARG A 10 -17.14 0.18 15.86
C ARG A 10 -16.60 -0.26 16.26
N VAL A 11 -16.76 -0.31 16.29
CA VAL A 11 -15.80 -0.75 16.76
C VAL A 11 -15.30 -0.99 17.24
N SER A 12 -15.30 -1.17 17.16
CA SER A 12 -14.43 -1.46 17.59
C SER A 12 -13.95 -1.59 18.18
N ARG A 13 -13.99 -1.88 18.36
CA ARG A 13 -13.16 -1.99 18.83
C ARG A 13 -12.52 -2.67 19.16
N ARG A 14 -12.49 -3.10 19.17
CA ARG A 14 -11.68 -3.70 19.31
C ARG A 14 -10.71 -3.76 19.37
N VAL A 15 -10.70 -3.74 19.42
CA VAL A 15 -9.73 -3.78 19.43
C VAL A 15 -8.82 -3.52 18.98
N ARG A 16 -8.37 -3.32 19.29
CA ARG A 16 -7.50 -3.08 18.93
C ARG A 16 -6.54 -3.78 18.82
N SER A 17 -6.70 -4.05 18.79
CA SER A 17 -5.97 -5.15 18.33
C SER A 17 -4.61 -4.75 17.86
N PHE A 18 -3.90 -5.68 17.26
CA PHE A 18 -2.52 -5.43 16.86
C PHE A 18 -2.49 -4.65 15.55
N PRO A 19 -1.82 -3.52 15.53
CA PRO A 19 -1.71 -2.80 14.27
C PRO A 19 -0.90 -3.61 13.26
N VAL A 20 -1.28 -3.52 12.02
CA VAL A 20 -0.53 -4.15 10.94
C VAL A 20 0.59 -3.20 10.54
N THR A 21 1.82 -3.69 10.62
CA THR A 21 2.97 -2.91 10.21
C THR A 21 3.03 -2.93 8.68
N PRO A 22 3.00 -1.78 8.03
CA PRO A 22 3.06 -1.78 6.58
C PRO A 22 4.41 -2.25 6.07
N ARG A 23 4.39 -2.96 4.96
CA ARG A 23 5.59 -3.47 4.33
C ARG A 23 5.51 -3.23 2.84
N VAL A 24 6.65 -2.89 2.28
CA VAL A 24 6.77 -2.68 0.84
C VAL A 24 8.05 -3.37 0.39
N ALA A 25 7.95 -4.15 -0.66
CA ALA A 25 9.11 -4.79 -1.27
C ALA A 25 9.03 -4.62 -2.77
N LEU A 26 10.17 -4.31 -3.36
CA LEU A 26 10.25 -4.05 -4.79
C LEU A 26 11.37 -4.90 -5.34
N ARG A 27 11.06 -5.73 -6.35
CA ARG A 27 12.06 -6.60 -6.94
C ARG A 27 11.80 -6.77 -8.43
N PRO A 28 12.84 -7.03 -9.21
CA PRO A 28 12.64 -7.31 -10.64
C PRO A 28 11.97 -8.67 -10.82
N ASP A 29 11.19 -8.81 -11.88
CA ASP A 29 10.65 -10.12 -12.20
C ASP A 29 11.75 -10.96 -12.85
N GLU A 30 11.43 -12.22 -13.14
CA GLU A 30 12.43 -13.17 -13.62
C GLU A 30 13.09 -12.74 -14.91
N ARG A 31 12.37 -12.03 -15.73
CA ARG A 31 12.91 -11.59 -17.03
C ARG A 31 13.44 -10.18 -16.98
N ALA A 32 13.35 -9.56 -15.82
CA ALA A 32 13.79 -8.18 -15.61
C ALA A 32 13.13 -7.18 -16.55
N GLN A 33 11.97 -7.54 -17.10
CA GLN A 33 11.21 -6.63 -17.96
C GLN A 33 10.22 -5.81 -17.16
N HIS A 34 9.82 -6.32 -16.01
CA HIS A 34 8.88 -5.66 -15.13
C HIS A 34 9.40 -5.76 -13.72
N TRP A 35 8.73 -5.08 -12.82
CA TRP A 35 9.07 -5.14 -11.41
C TRP A 35 7.84 -5.61 -10.64
N ILE A 36 8.09 -6.29 -9.55
CA ILE A 36 7.04 -6.79 -8.68
C ILE A 36 7.06 -5.96 -7.42
N LEU A 37 5.96 -5.28 -7.16
CA LEU A 37 5.78 -4.50 -5.95
C LEU A 37 4.84 -5.27 -5.05
N SER A 38 5.33 -5.63 -3.87
CA SER A 38 4.52 -6.33 -2.87
C SER A 38 4.23 -5.36 -1.73
N VAL A 39 2.96 -5.28 -1.36
CA VAL A 39 2.50 -4.36 -0.33
C VAL A 39 1.69 -5.14 0.69
N SER A 40 2.01 -4.93 1.98
CA SER A 40 1.23 -5.49 3.06
C SER A 40 0.87 -4.36 4.00
N ALA A 41 -0.40 -4.23 4.34
CA ALA A 41 -0.86 -3.10 5.14
C ALA A 41 -2.23 -3.41 5.73
N SER A 42 -2.68 -2.52 6.59
CA SER A 42 -4.04 -2.59 7.10
C SER A 42 -5.02 -2.26 5.97
N ASP A 43 -6.13 -2.98 5.95
CA ASP A 43 -7.17 -2.73 4.98
C ASP A 43 -7.92 -1.48 5.40
N ARG A 44 -7.88 -0.45 4.55
CA ARG A 44 -8.58 0.78 4.82
C ARG A 44 -8.92 1.50 3.54
N SER A 45 -9.87 2.40 3.68
CA SER A 45 -10.36 3.21 2.60
C SER A 45 -9.22 4.05 2.02
N GLY A 46 -9.17 4.16 0.73
CA GLY A 46 -8.18 5.02 0.08
C GLY A 46 -6.80 4.42 -0.07
N LEU A 47 -6.61 3.18 0.40
CA LEU A 47 -5.29 2.55 0.34
C LEU A 47 -4.79 2.44 -1.10
N LEU A 48 -5.61 1.89 -1.97
CA LEU A 48 -5.21 1.72 -3.36
C LEU A 48 -5.01 3.06 -4.06
N TYR A 49 -5.80 4.05 -3.69
CA TYR A 49 -5.63 5.37 -4.25
C TYR A 49 -4.27 5.96 -3.86
N GLY A 50 -3.88 5.78 -2.60
CA GLY A 50 -2.59 6.25 -2.14
C GLY A 50 -1.44 5.60 -2.89
N ILE A 51 -1.54 4.29 -3.09
CA ILE A 51 -0.53 3.57 -3.85
C ILE A 51 -0.49 4.08 -5.29
N ALA A 52 -1.64 4.23 -5.91
CA ALA A 52 -1.71 4.68 -7.29
C ALA A 52 -1.13 6.07 -7.46
N ARG A 53 -1.33 6.95 -6.49
CA ARG A 53 -0.78 8.30 -6.56
C ARG A 53 0.74 8.28 -6.53
N VAL A 54 1.33 7.45 -5.69
CA VAL A 54 2.79 7.35 -5.64
C VAL A 54 3.33 6.86 -6.97
N LEU A 55 2.71 5.80 -7.51
CA LEU A 55 3.16 5.26 -8.78
C LEU A 55 3.04 6.30 -9.90
N ALA A 56 1.93 7.03 -9.91
CA ALA A 56 1.73 8.05 -10.93
C ALA A 56 2.75 9.17 -10.84
N ARG A 57 3.11 9.55 -9.61
CA ARG A 57 4.09 10.60 -9.40
C ARG A 57 5.45 10.25 -9.99
N HIS A 58 5.76 8.98 -10.03
CA HIS A 58 7.03 8.50 -10.57
C HIS A 58 6.88 7.97 -11.99
N HIS A 59 5.75 8.24 -12.63
CA HIS A 59 5.50 7.83 -14.01
C HIS A 59 5.63 6.32 -14.18
N ILE A 60 5.14 5.59 -13.20
CA ILE A 60 5.19 4.14 -13.22
C ILE A 60 3.92 3.59 -13.80
N ASN A 61 4.06 2.65 -14.72
CA ASN A 61 2.92 2.00 -15.35
C ASN A 61 2.53 0.76 -14.56
N LEU A 62 1.25 0.65 -14.26
CA LEU A 62 0.71 -0.52 -13.59
C LEU A 62 0.19 -1.49 -14.64
N GLN A 63 0.77 -2.68 -14.70
CA GLN A 63 0.38 -3.67 -15.68
C GLN A 63 -0.68 -4.62 -15.14
N LEU A 64 -0.56 -4.97 -13.86
CA LEU A 64 -1.43 -5.96 -13.27
C LEU A 64 -1.45 -5.75 -11.77
N ALA A 65 -2.60 -5.93 -11.16
CA ALA A 65 -2.72 -5.85 -9.71
C ALA A 65 -3.46 -7.08 -9.20
N LYS A 66 -2.92 -7.69 -8.16
CA LYS A 66 -3.56 -8.79 -7.48
C LYS A 66 -3.80 -8.35 -6.05
N ILE A 67 -5.06 -8.28 -5.67
CA ILE A 67 -5.47 -7.78 -4.36
C ILE A 67 -5.94 -8.97 -3.53
N SER A 68 -5.42 -9.08 -2.33
CA SER A 68 -5.79 -10.16 -1.43
C SER A 68 -6.06 -9.59 -0.05
N THR A 69 -7.24 -9.80 0.46
CA THR A 69 -7.63 -9.32 1.78
C THR A 69 -7.66 -10.49 2.75
N LEU A 70 -6.94 -10.37 3.85
CA LEU A 70 -6.83 -11.41 4.86
C LEU A 70 -7.24 -10.81 6.20
N GLY A 71 -8.53 -10.85 6.48
CA GLY A 71 -9.04 -10.22 7.69
C GLY A 71 -8.87 -8.71 7.62
N GLU A 72 -8.11 -8.15 8.54
CA GLU A 72 -7.89 -6.69 8.58
C GLU A 72 -6.65 -6.29 7.80
N ARG A 73 -6.03 -7.21 7.12
CA ARG A 73 -4.80 -6.94 6.40
C ARG A 73 -4.98 -7.20 4.93
N VAL A 74 -4.33 -6.42 4.11
CA VAL A 74 -4.28 -6.69 2.69
C VAL A 74 -2.85 -7.06 2.31
N GLU A 75 -2.74 -7.95 1.33
CA GLU A 75 -1.46 -8.30 0.74
C GLU A 75 -1.65 -8.20 -0.75
N ASP A 76 -1.10 -7.17 -1.32
CA ASP A 76 -1.31 -6.84 -2.71
C ASP A 76 -0.02 -7.00 -3.48
N THR A 77 -0.14 -7.46 -4.71
CA THR A 77 1.00 -7.62 -5.59
C THR A 77 0.72 -6.88 -6.89
N PHE A 78 1.67 -6.04 -7.30
CA PHE A 78 1.52 -5.24 -8.50
C PHE A 78 2.67 -5.53 -9.45
N LEU A 79 2.32 -5.72 -10.71
CA LEU A 79 3.33 -5.83 -11.77
C LEU A 79 3.43 -4.45 -12.39
N ILE A 80 4.62 -3.86 -12.34
CA ILE A 80 4.81 -2.47 -12.73
C ILE A 80 6.03 -2.34 -13.62
N ASP A 81 6.10 -1.24 -14.36
CA ASP A 81 7.30 -0.90 -15.09
C ASP A 81 7.44 0.61 -15.18
N GLY A 82 8.63 1.05 -15.53
CA GLY A 82 8.93 2.46 -15.64
C GLY A 82 10.44 2.66 -15.60
N ALA A 83 10.89 3.70 -16.29
CA ALA A 83 12.33 3.96 -16.40
C ALA A 83 12.97 4.23 -15.05
N GLU A 84 12.25 4.86 -14.13
CA GLU A 84 12.81 5.18 -12.83
C GLU A 84 13.16 3.95 -12.02
N LEU A 85 12.51 2.83 -12.32
CA LEU A 85 12.77 1.60 -11.57
C LEU A 85 14.18 1.07 -11.80
N GLN A 86 14.89 1.60 -12.79
CA GLN A 86 16.26 1.20 -13.06
C GLN A 86 17.26 1.87 -12.13
N HIS A 87 16.84 2.81 -11.31
CA HIS A 87 17.74 3.59 -10.47
C HIS A 87 17.47 3.32 -9.00
N ASN A 88 18.52 2.98 -8.26
CA ASN A 88 18.38 2.66 -6.83
C ASN A 88 17.77 3.82 -6.05
N ARG A 89 18.16 5.03 -6.36
CA ARG A 89 17.64 6.19 -5.64
C ARG A 89 16.13 6.31 -5.82
N ALA A 90 15.67 6.11 -7.06
CA ALA A 90 14.24 6.19 -7.33
C ALA A 90 13.50 5.05 -6.64
N GLN A 91 14.09 3.85 -6.62
CA GLN A 91 13.47 2.73 -5.94
C GLN A 91 13.28 3.03 -4.45
N LEU A 92 14.29 3.60 -3.82
CA LEU A 92 14.20 3.94 -2.41
C LEU A 92 13.15 5.02 -2.17
N ALA A 93 13.07 6.00 -3.06
CA ALA A 93 12.08 7.06 -2.93
C ALA A 93 10.67 6.51 -3.05
N ILE A 94 10.46 5.61 -4.01
CA ILE A 94 9.16 5.00 -4.21
C ILE A 94 8.77 4.19 -2.99
N GLU A 95 9.69 3.38 -2.46
CA GLU A 95 9.40 2.59 -1.27
C GLU A 95 9.07 3.46 -0.08
N SER A 96 9.83 4.53 0.11
CA SER A 96 9.61 5.43 1.23
C SER A 96 8.26 6.13 1.12
N GLU A 97 7.91 6.61 -0.07
CA GLU A 97 6.64 7.28 -0.26
C GLU A 97 5.47 6.32 -0.11
N LEU A 98 5.66 5.08 -0.54
CA LEU A 98 4.61 4.08 -0.34
C LEU A 98 4.41 3.80 1.14
N LEU A 99 5.50 3.65 1.89
CA LEU A 99 5.38 3.42 3.33
C LEU A 99 4.66 4.57 4.01
N ASP A 100 4.94 5.80 3.60
CA ASP A 100 4.22 6.95 4.14
C ASP A 100 2.74 6.89 3.83
N ALA A 101 2.41 6.50 2.59
CA ALA A 101 1.01 6.41 2.19
C ALA A 101 0.27 5.30 2.92
N LEU A 102 0.99 4.28 3.35
CA LEU A 102 0.40 3.14 4.05
C LEU A 102 0.35 3.34 5.56
N ALA A 103 0.97 4.39 6.06
CA ALA A 103 1.05 4.61 7.50
C ALA A 103 -0.34 4.84 8.08
N PRO A 104 -0.57 4.39 9.32
CA PRO A 104 -1.88 4.57 9.93
C PRO A 104 -2.23 6.04 10.09
N GLU A 105 -3.51 6.32 9.91
CA GLU A 105 -4.00 7.69 10.05
C GLU A 105 -3.85 8.23 11.47
N ALA A 106 -3.73 7.35 12.42
CA ALA A 106 -3.64 7.79 13.81
C ALA A 106 -2.50 8.77 14.01
N ALA A 107 -1.50 8.72 13.17
CA ALA A 107 -0.41 9.65 13.28
C ALA A 107 -0.87 11.09 13.12
N ALA A 108 -1.99 11.29 12.50
CA ALA A 108 -2.52 12.62 12.27
C ALA A 108 -3.08 13.25 13.53
N ALA A 109 -3.34 12.44 14.51
CA ALA A 109 -3.94 12.97 15.75
C ALA A 109 -3.03 13.93 16.46
#